data_16dd8d91df52c23a25e18551cc4b3d99
#
_entry.id   16dd8d91df52c23a25e18551cc4b3d99
#
_cell.length_a   1.000
_cell.length_b   1.000
_cell.length_c   1.000
_cell.angle_alpha   90.00
_cell.angle_beta   90.00
_cell.angle_gamma   90.00
#
_symmetry.space_group_name_H-M   'P 1'
#
loop_
_entity.id
_entity.type
_entity.pdbx_description
1 polymer ?
#
loop_
_entity_poly.entity_id
_entity_poly.type
_entity_poly.pdbx_seq_one_letter_code
_entity_poly.pdbx_strand_id
1 'polypeptide(L)'
;VESSDKAYEEDQEMTGFGLAPIKPQGQSIVYDTAQQGLTSRYTHIAYALGFIITHEALKDNLYEKIGMQRTGSLAFSMRQTKENVVANLYNRAFNGSYNGADGTTMISTAHPTLVGNQSNRLAVDADLSEASLEDICIQIAQAQNARGMKIAIMPKSLHIPVNLMFEATRILKSINQNDTANNAINAIRSMGLFPDGAKVNHYFTDPDAWFVRTNAPEGVKLFQREEATFEQDGDFDTSNLKYKAYERYSTG
;
A
#
# COMPACT_ATOMS: atom_id res chain seq x y z
N VAL A 1 -6.56 6.12 4.99
CA VAL A 1 -7.70 5.33 5.47
C VAL A 1 -8.95 6.12 5.20
N GLU A 2 -9.89 5.54 4.50
CA GLU A 2 -11.17 6.13 4.14
C GLU A 2 -12.31 5.36 4.80
N SER A 3 -13.37 6.05 5.23
CA SER A 3 -14.55 5.41 5.80
C SER A 3 -15.53 5.08 4.68
N SER A 4 -16.16 3.91 4.76
CA SER A 4 -17.17 3.45 3.80
C SER A 4 -18.46 3.06 4.52
N ASP A 5 -19.61 3.30 3.89
CA ASP A 5 -20.93 2.87 4.36
C ASP A 5 -21.58 1.84 3.40
N LYS A 6 -20.87 1.44 2.35
CA LYS A 6 -21.34 0.52 1.30
C LYS A 6 -20.80 -0.90 1.51
N ALA A 7 -21.24 -1.83 0.66
CA ALA A 7 -20.73 -3.20 0.63
C ALA A 7 -19.38 -3.31 -0.11
N TYR A 8 -19.12 -2.38 -1.01
CA TYR A 8 -17.88 -2.23 -1.79
C TYR A 8 -17.68 -0.76 -2.16
N GLU A 9 -16.45 -0.36 -2.43
CA GLU A 9 -16.12 0.94 -3.04
C GLU A 9 -15.62 0.74 -4.47
N GLU A 10 -15.82 1.74 -5.29
CA GLU A 10 -15.35 1.77 -6.67
C GLU A 10 -14.60 3.07 -6.94
N ASP A 11 -13.37 2.94 -7.39
CA ASP A 11 -12.58 4.05 -7.92
C ASP A 11 -12.62 4.01 -9.43
N GLN A 12 -13.00 5.12 -10.01
CA GLN A 12 -13.10 5.29 -11.44
C GLN A 12 -12.00 6.21 -11.93
N GLU A 13 -11.16 5.70 -12.80
CA GLU A 13 -10.17 6.52 -13.47
C GLU A 13 -10.85 7.53 -14.41
N MET A 14 -10.45 8.78 -14.34
CA MET A 14 -10.84 9.83 -15.28
C MET A 14 -9.59 10.34 -16.00
N THR A 15 -9.53 10.16 -17.31
CA THR A 15 -8.47 10.77 -18.09
C THR A 15 -8.70 12.28 -18.12
N GLY A 16 -7.70 13.06 -17.70
CA GLY A 16 -7.76 14.51 -17.73
C GLY A 16 -7.85 15.07 -19.17
N PHE A 17 -7.81 16.39 -19.31
CA PHE A 17 -7.72 17.06 -20.59
C PHE A 17 -6.29 17.05 -21.14
N GLY A 18 -6.14 17.21 -22.45
CA GLY A 18 -4.87 17.43 -23.12
C GLY A 18 -4.26 18.81 -22.83
N LEU A 19 -3.10 19.09 -23.41
CA LEU A 19 -2.50 20.41 -23.32
C LEU A 19 -3.34 21.44 -24.08
N ALA A 20 -3.50 22.63 -23.49
CA ALA A 20 -4.23 23.71 -24.13
C ALA A 20 -3.48 24.21 -25.37
N PRO A 21 -4.10 24.23 -26.57
CA PRO A 21 -3.49 24.77 -27.76
C PRO A 21 -3.43 26.31 -27.72
N ILE A 22 -2.54 26.88 -28.51
CA ILE A 22 -2.48 28.34 -28.69
C ILE A 22 -3.78 28.80 -29.34
N LYS A 23 -4.44 29.81 -28.74
CA LYS A 23 -5.64 30.44 -29.28
C LYS A 23 -5.26 31.71 -30.03
N PRO A 24 -5.31 31.73 -31.37
CA PRO A 24 -5.13 32.95 -32.13
C PRO A 24 -6.22 34.00 -31.88
N GLN A 25 -5.91 35.25 -32.08
CA GLN A 25 -6.88 36.34 -31.95
C GLN A 25 -8.05 36.16 -32.92
N GLY A 26 -9.30 36.29 -32.40
CA GLY A 26 -10.53 36.17 -33.20
C GLY A 26 -10.98 34.74 -33.49
N GLN A 27 -10.25 33.70 -33.09
CA GLN A 27 -10.69 32.31 -33.24
C GLN A 27 -11.41 31.79 -31.99
N SER A 28 -12.27 30.76 -32.18
CA SER A 28 -12.94 30.07 -31.09
C SER A 28 -11.93 29.23 -30.27
N ILE A 29 -12.29 28.93 -29.02
CA ILE A 29 -11.57 27.96 -28.19
C ILE A 29 -11.79 26.55 -28.73
N VAL A 30 -10.82 25.66 -28.50
CA VAL A 30 -10.94 24.22 -28.75
C VAL A 30 -11.53 23.56 -27.51
N TYR A 31 -12.52 22.71 -27.70
CA TYR A 31 -13.12 21.91 -26.63
C TYR A 31 -12.49 20.51 -26.64
N ASP A 32 -12.06 20.04 -25.49
CA ASP A 32 -11.56 18.67 -25.27
C ASP A 32 -12.52 17.93 -24.34
N THR A 33 -12.50 16.59 -24.40
CA THR A 33 -13.36 15.74 -23.58
C THR A 33 -12.52 14.81 -22.69
N ALA A 34 -12.86 14.76 -21.40
CA ALA A 34 -12.34 13.73 -20.52
C ALA A 34 -13.06 12.40 -20.81
N GLN A 35 -12.32 11.31 -20.85
CA GLN A 35 -12.85 9.97 -21.02
C GLN A 35 -12.83 9.23 -19.69
N GLN A 36 -13.82 8.38 -19.46
CA GLN A 36 -13.84 7.45 -18.37
C GLN A 36 -12.88 6.30 -18.68
N GLY A 37 -11.95 6.07 -17.79
CA GLY A 37 -11.00 4.97 -17.83
C GLY A 37 -11.50 3.72 -17.12
N LEU A 38 -10.59 3.00 -16.50
CA LEU A 38 -10.84 1.76 -15.79
C LEU A 38 -11.55 2.01 -14.45
N THR A 39 -12.31 1.01 -14.00
CA THR A 39 -12.97 1.01 -12.68
C THR A 39 -12.37 -0.09 -11.82
N SER A 40 -11.80 0.28 -10.69
CA SER A 40 -11.33 -0.64 -9.66
C SER A 40 -12.39 -0.81 -8.58
N ARG A 41 -12.70 -2.07 -8.21
CA ARG A 41 -13.68 -2.38 -7.17
C ARG A 41 -13.00 -3.02 -5.96
N TYR A 42 -13.29 -2.49 -4.78
CA TYR A 42 -12.78 -2.94 -3.48
C TYR A 42 -13.92 -3.51 -2.64
N THR A 43 -14.04 -4.84 -2.61
CA THR A 43 -15.08 -5.52 -1.83
C THR A 43 -14.63 -5.69 -0.38
N HIS A 44 -15.45 -5.23 0.56
CA HIS A 44 -15.13 -5.33 1.98
C HIS A 44 -15.26 -6.75 2.49
N ILE A 45 -14.22 -7.24 3.17
CA ILE A 45 -14.13 -8.56 3.77
C ILE A 45 -14.23 -8.41 5.28
N ALA A 46 -15.01 -9.31 5.90
CA ALA A 46 -15.13 -9.38 7.35
C ALA A 46 -14.03 -10.26 7.93
N TYR A 47 -13.39 -9.77 8.99
CA TYR A 47 -12.42 -10.50 9.79
C TYR A 47 -12.94 -10.61 11.20
N ALA A 48 -13.04 -11.83 11.71
CA ALA A 48 -13.55 -12.09 13.05
C ALA A 48 -12.75 -13.21 13.72
N LEU A 49 -12.56 -13.05 15.00
CA LEU A 49 -11.92 -14.06 15.86
C LEU A 49 -12.56 -13.98 17.24
N GLY A 50 -12.66 -15.12 17.92
CA GLY A 50 -13.23 -15.16 19.27
C GLY A 50 -12.59 -16.22 20.14
N PHE A 51 -12.91 -16.16 21.44
CA PHE A 51 -12.56 -17.20 22.40
C PHE A 51 -13.73 -17.44 23.36
N ILE A 52 -13.71 -18.61 23.99
CA ILE A 52 -14.73 -19.04 24.93
C ILE A 52 -14.09 -19.24 26.31
N ILE A 53 -14.81 -18.85 27.36
CA ILE A 53 -14.49 -19.15 28.75
C ILE A 53 -15.58 -20.06 29.28
N THR A 54 -15.18 -21.19 29.81
CA THR A 54 -16.14 -22.18 30.36
C THR A 54 -16.76 -21.68 31.63
N HIS A 55 -17.97 -22.17 31.90
CA HIS A 55 -18.73 -21.83 33.13
C HIS A 55 -17.95 -22.18 34.40
N GLU A 56 -17.29 -23.33 34.42
CA GLU A 56 -16.48 -23.81 35.53
C GLU A 56 -15.31 -22.87 35.82
N ALA A 57 -14.57 -22.46 34.77
CA ALA A 57 -13.45 -21.52 34.92
C ALA A 57 -13.90 -20.15 35.45
N LEU A 58 -15.13 -19.74 35.13
CA LEU A 58 -15.73 -18.51 35.62
C LEU A 58 -16.09 -18.63 37.11
N LYS A 59 -16.69 -19.79 37.52
CA LYS A 59 -17.13 -20.02 38.89
C LYS A 59 -15.99 -20.25 39.86
N ASP A 60 -14.90 -20.89 39.38
CA ASP A 60 -13.72 -21.20 40.18
C ASP A 60 -12.76 -20.01 40.32
N ASN A 61 -13.19 -18.83 39.87
CA ASN A 61 -12.43 -17.55 39.94
C ASN A 61 -11.04 -17.58 39.29
N LEU A 62 -10.81 -18.48 38.32
CA LEU A 62 -9.60 -18.55 37.52
C LEU A 62 -9.60 -17.53 36.37
N TYR A 63 -10.67 -16.76 36.26
CA TYR A 63 -11.05 -15.98 35.10
C TYR A 63 -10.34 -14.62 34.99
N GLU A 64 -10.20 -13.88 36.09
CA GLU A 64 -9.80 -12.45 36.00
C GLU A 64 -8.47 -12.25 35.28
N LYS A 65 -7.45 -13.00 35.64
CA LYS A 65 -6.11 -12.87 35.03
C LYS A 65 -6.07 -13.46 33.62
N ILE A 66 -6.72 -14.59 33.40
CA ILE A 66 -6.76 -15.29 32.11
C ILE A 66 -7.61 -14.53 31.10
N GLY A 67 -8.75 -13.97 31.52
CA GLY A 67 -9.63 -13.20 30.66
C GLY A 67 -8.98 -11.95 30.10
N MET A 68 -8.31 -11.13 30.93
CA MET A 68 -7.58 -9.96 30.49
C MET A 68 -6.45 -10.29 29.50
N GLN A 69 -5.69 -11.37 29.76
CA GLN A 69 -4.64 -11.81 28.86
C GLN A 69 -5.19 -12.25 27.50
N ARG A 70 -6.30 -13.00 27.48
CA ARG A 70 -6.93 -13.48 26.24
C ARG A 70 -7.52 -12.33 25.43
N THR A 71 -8.13 -11.34 26.08
CA THR A 71 -8.63 -10.13 25.40
C THR A 71 -7.50 -9.33 24.76
N GLY A 72 -6.38 -9.15 25.48
CA GLY A 72 -5.19 -8.51 24.91
C GLY A 72 -4.62 -9.30 23.70
N SER A 73 -4.57 -10.63 23.80
CA SER A 73 -4.12 -11.50 22.71
C SER A 73 -5.05 -11.42 21.49
N LEU A 74 -6.37 -11.33 21.72
CA LEU A 74 -7.36 -11.18 20.65
C LEU A 74 -7.18 -9.86 19.91
N ALA A 75 -7.04 -8.75 20.64
CA ALA A 75 -6.79 -7.44 20.05
C ALA A 75 -5.50 -7.40 19.26
N PHE A 76 -4.43 -8.01 19.77
CA PHE A 76 -3.15 -8.13 19.07
C PHE A 76 -3.29 -8.96 17.79
N SER A 77 -4.01 -10.09 17.82
CA SER A 77 -4.25 -10.93 16.65
C SER A 77 -5.03 -10.21 15.56
N MET A 78 -6.08 -9.44 15.91
CA MET A 78 -6.83 -8.63 14.95
C MET A 78 -5.94 -7.58 14.28
N ARG A 79 -5.12 -6.88 15.07
CA ARG A 79 -4.15 -5.91 14.54
C ARG A 79 -3.15 -6.56 13.59
N GLN A 80 -2.56 -7.70 13.97
CA GLN A 80 -1.64 -8.45 13.11
C GLN A 80 -2.31 -8.90 11.80
N THR A 81 -3.57 -9.33 11.86
CA THR A 81 -4.32 -9.69 10.66
C THR A 81 -4.42 -8.52 9.69
N LYS A 82 -4.75 -7.32 10.19
CA LYS A 82 -4.82 -6.11 9.37
C LYS A 82 -3.48 -5.76 8.73
N GLU A 83 -2.40 -5.80 9.49
CA GLU A 83 -1.04 -5.55 8.97
C GLU A 83 -0.64 -6.56 7.88
N ASN A 84 -0.94 -7.86 8.07
CA ASN A 84 -0.71 -8.88 7.06
C ASN A 84 -1.53 -8.66 5.79
N VAL A 85 -2.80 -8.29 5.92
CA VAL A 85 -3.67 -8.02 4.77
C VAL A 85 -3.14 -6.85 3.95
N VAL A 86 -2.71 -5.76 4.61
CA VAL A 86 -2.10 -4.61 3.92
C VAL A 86 -0.76 -5.00 3.29
N ALA A 87 0.09 -5.75 4.00
CA ALA A 87 1.36 -6.22 3.46
C ALA A 87 1.21 -7.13 2.25
N ASN A 88 0.11 -7.90 2.19
CA ASN A 88 -0.17 -8.80 1.05
C ASN A 88 -0.39 -8.07 -0.27
N LEU A 89 -0.71 -6.78 -0.28
CA LEU A 89 -0.72 -5.99 -1.51
C LEU A 89 0.68 -5.97 -2.14
N TYR A 90 1.70 -5.75 -1.33
CA TYR A 90 3.09 -5.73 -1.77
C TYR A 90 3.63 -7.14 -2.03
N ASN A 91 3.32 -8.12 -1.17
CA ASN A 91 3.74 -9.51 -1.34
C ASN A 91 3.20 -10.14 -2.64
N ARG A 92 2.08 -9.62 -3.16
CA ARG A 92 1.44 -10.07 -4.40
C ARG A 92 1.68 -9.15 -5.59
N ALA A 93 2.49 -8.11 -5.41
CA ALA A 93 2.67 -7.04 -6.39
C ALA A 93 3.14 -7.54 -7.78
N PHE A 94 3.85 -8.66 -7.83
CA PHE A 94 4.35 -9.29 -9.06
C PHE A 94 3.56 -10.53 -9.48
N ASN A 95 2.54 -10.93 -8.73
CA ASN A 95 1.83 -12.19 -8.95
C ASN A 95 0.65 -11.99 -9.92
N GLY A 96 0.73 -12.58 -11.11
CA GLY A 96 -0.29 -12.51 -12.15
C GLY A 96 -1.67 -13.11 -11.81
N SER A 97 -1.83 -13.76 -10.64
CA SER A 97 -3.14 -14.18 -10.14
C SER A 97 -3.91 -13.04 -9.44
N TYR A 98 -3.25 -11.89 -9.18
CA TYR A 98 -3.82 -10.72 -8.50
C TYR A 98 -3.63 -9.49 -9.38
N ASN A 99 -4.38 -9.44 -10.47
CA ASN A 99 -4.32 -8.34 -11.43
C ASN A 99 -5.21 -7.19 -11.00
N GLY A 100 -4.79 -5.97 -11.34
CA GLY A 100 -5.58 -4.76 -11.23
C GLY A 100 -6.71 -4.69 -12.27
N ALA A 101 -7.42 -3.57 -12.29
CA ALA A 101 -8.48 -3.32 -13.26
C ALA A 101 -7.97 -3.26 -14.71
N ASP A 102 -6.69 -2.97 -14.89
CA ASP A 102 -5.99 -2.94 -16.18
C ASP A 102 -5.57 -4.35 -16.69
N GLY A 103 -5.88 -5.40 -15.94
CA GLY A 103 -5.53 -6.79 -16.27
C GLY A 103 -4.05 -7.14 -16.03
N THR A 104 -3.25 -6.23 -15.45
CA THR A 104 -1.84 -6.48 -15.13
C THR A 104 -1.59 -6.55 -13.63
N THR A 105 -0.41 -7.04 -13.23
CA THR A 105 0.04 -7.04 -11.84
C THR A 105 0.25 -5.63 -11.33
N MET A 106 0.15 -5.40 -10.03
CA MET A 106 0.35 -4.08 -9.40
C MET A 106 1.69 -3.44 -9.81
N ILE A 107 2.74 -4.23 -9.93
CA ILE A 107 4.06 -3.81 -10.44
C ILE A 107 4.32 -4.52 -11.76
N SER A 108 4.37 -3.76 -12.84
CA SER A 108 4.49 -4.28 -14.19
C SER A 108 5.30 -3.32 -15.09
N THR A 109 5.89 -3.86 -16.15
CA THR A 109 6.51 -3.07 -17.22
C THR A 109 5.51 -2.65 -18.31
N ALA A 110 4.26 -3.11 -18.23
CA ALA A 110 3.30 -3.01 -19.34
C ALA A 110 1.88 -2.66 -18.89
N HIS A 111 1.73 -1.59 -18.06
CA HIS A 111 0.41 -1.03 -17.76
C HIS A 111 -0.18 -0.37 -18.99
N PRO A 112 -1.32 -0.84 -19.53
CA PRO A 112 -1.92 -0.30 -20.74
C PRO A 112 -2.48 1.10 -20.49
N THR A 113 -2.15 2.03 -21.38
CA THR A 113 -2.69 3.39 -21.39
C THR A 113 -3.12 3.79 -22.80
N LEU A 114 -3.78 4.94 -22.96
CA LEU A 114 -4.23 5.42 -24.27
C LEU A 114 -3.08 5.67 -25.27
N VAL A 115 -1.87 5.91 -24.77
CA VAL A 115 -0.67 6.21 -25.59
C VAL A 115 0.31 5.04 -25.67
N GLY A 116 -0.05 3.89 -25.15
CA GLY A 116 0.80 2.69 -25.10
C GLY A 116 1.07 2.21 -23.68
N ASN A 117 1.89 1.20 -23.54
CA ASN A 117 2.22 0.63 -22.25
C ASN A 117 3.18 1.53 -21.47
N GLN A 118 2.93 1.66 -20.16
CA GLN A 118 3.82 2.35 -19.23
C GLN A 118 4.33 1.37 -18.17
N SER A 119 5.53 1.63 -17.68
CA SER A 119 6.18 0.81 -16.66
C SER A 119 6.23 1.55 -15.31
N ASN A 120 5.93 0.85 -14.21
CA ASN A 120 6.15 1.31 -12.86
C ASN A 120 7.26 0.52 -12.13
N ARG A 121 8.09 -0.21 -12.89
CA ARG A 121 9.27 -0.95 -12.39
C ARG A 121 10.46 -0.72 -13.33
N LEU A 122 11.66 -1.03 -12.85
CA LEU A 122 12.86 -1.01 -13.68
C LEU A 122 12.74 -2.04 -14.81
N ALA A 123 13.34 -1.75 -15.96
CA ALA A 123 13.34 -2.66 -17.10
C ALA A 123 14.07 -3.98 -16.82
N VAL A 124 15.07 -3.93 -15.95
CA VAL A 124 15.79 -5.09 -15.41
C VAL A 124 15.67 -5.04 -13.90
N ASP A 125 15.28 -6.16 -13.30
CA ASP A 125 15.18 -6.27 -11.86
C ASP A 125 16.56 -6.11 -11.23
N ALA A 126 16.62 -5.34 -10.14
CA ALA A 126 17.86 -5.03 -9.45
C ALA A 126 17.66 -5.02 -7.94
N ASP A 127 18.64 -5.53 -7.21
CA ASP A 127 18.71 -5.42 -5.77
C ASP A 127 18.77 -3.97 -5.31
N LEU A 128 18.42 -3.73 -4.06
CA LEU A 128 18.48 -2.40 -3.48
C LEU A 128 19.92 -1.88 -3.46
N SER A 129 20.17 -0.84 -4.22
CA SER A 129 21.46 -0.14 -4.27
C SER A 129 21.23 1.35 -4.53
N GLU A 130 22.28 2.17 -4.38
CA GLU A 130 22.20 3.59 -4.71
C GLU A 130 21.84 3.79 -6.19
N ALA A 131 22.49 3.04 -7.09
CA ALA A 131 22.26 3.12 -8.53
C ALA A 131 20.82 2.72 -8.92
N SER A 132 20.30 1.60 -8.38
CA SER A 132 18.92 1.18 -8.68
C SER A 132 17.87 2.15 -8.13
N LEU A 133 18.14 2.82 -7.00
CA LEU A 133 17.29 3.89 -6.48
C LEU A 133 17.37 5.16 -7.33
N GLU A 134 18.53 5.53 -7.85
CA GLU A 134 18.67 6.65 -8.78
C GLU A 134 17.88 6.38 -10.06
N ASP A 135 17.99 5.19 -10.64
CA ASP A 135 17.27 4.80 -11.85
C ASP A 135 15.75 4.86 -11.67
N ILE A 136 15.23 4.30 -10.58
CA ILE A 136 13.78 4.37 -10.31
C ILE A 136 13.30 5.80 -10.04
N CYS A 137 14.11 6.64 -9.37
CA CYS A 137 13.77 8.03 -9.15
C CYS A 137 13.70 8.82 -10.47
N ILE A 138 14.60 8.55 -11.41
CA ILE A 138 14.57 9.13 -12.76
C ILE A 138 13.31 8.67 -13.49
N GLN A 139 12.99 7.37 -13.45
CA GLN A 139 11.78 6.83 -14.07
C GLN A 139 10.51 7.48 -13.49
N ILE A 140 10.42 7.64 -12.17
CA ILE A 140 9.31 8.31 -11.49
C ILE A 140 9.18 9.77 -11.97
N ALA A 141 10.29 10.50 -12.05
CA ALA A 141 10.28 11.88 -12.51
C ALA A 141 9.88 12.04 -14.00
N GLN A 142 10.04 10.98 -14.79
CA GLN A 142 9.65 10.92 -16.19
C GLN A 142 8.23 10.38 -16.42
N ALA A 143 7.53 9.99 -15.36
CA ALA A 143 6.19 9.38 -15.44
C ALA A 143 5.20 10.27 -16.21
N GLN A 144 4.29 9.61 -16.90
CA GLN A 144 3.26 10.24 -17.73
C GLN A 144 1.88 9.77 -17.29
N ASN A 145 0.87 10.58 -17.54
CA ASN A 145 -0.51 10.18 -17.38
C ASN A 145 -1.01 9.30 -18.56
N ALA A 146 -2.26 8.85 -18.49
CA ALA A 146 -2.86 8.01 -19.53
C ALA A 146 -2.87 8.66 -20.94
N ARG A 147 -2.71 9.97 -21.04
CA ARG A 147 -2.62 10.73 -22.30
C ARG A 147 -1.18 11.08 -22.74
N GLY A 148 -0.16 10.56 -22.05
CA GLY A 148 1.24 10.79 -22.38
C GLY A 148 1.80 12.13 -21.91
N MET A 149 1.07 12.90 -21.12
CA MET A 149 1.58 14.13 -20.53
C MET A 149 2.38 13.82 -19.27
N LYS A 150 3.55 14.47 -19.13
CA LYS A 150 4.38 14.32 -17.93
C LYS A 150 3.65 14.82 -16.69
N ILE A 151 3.69 14.02 -15.64
CA ILE A 151 3.18 14.35 -14.32
C ILE A 151 4.39 14.55 -13.40
N ALA A 152 4.43 15.67 -12.68
CA ALA A 152 5.55 15.99 -11.79
C ALA A 152 5.40 15.26 -10.45
N ILE A 153 5.52 13.93 -10.46
CA ILE A 153 5.53 13.12 -9.24
C ILE A 153 6.95 12.90 -8.73
N MET A 154 7.07 12.74 -7.42
CA MET A 154 8.34 12.58 -6.72
C MET A 154 8.29 11.37 -5.78
N PRO A 155 9.43 10.70 -5.53
CA PRO A 155 9.53 9.70 -4.47
C PRO A 155 9.16 10.31 -3.10
N LYS A 156 8.60 9.51 -2.22
CA LYS A 156 8.20 9.93 -0.87
C LYS A 156 8.79 9.05 0.22
N SER A 157 8.63 7.75 0.11
CA SER A 157 9.16 6.78 1.08
C SER A 157 9.59 5.49 0.40
N LEU A 158 10.60 4.85 0.97
CA LEU A 158 11.11 3.55 0.58
C LEU A 158 10.53 2.49 1.52
N HIS A 159 9.84 1.48 0.99
CA HIS A 159 9.25 0.38 1.74
C HIS A 159 10.07 -0.89 1.52
N ILE A 160 10.55 -1.49 2.59
CA ILE A 160 11.51 -2.59 2.58
C ILE A 160 11.19 -3.68 3.59
N PRO A 161 11.63 -4.92 3.36
CA PRO A 161 11.63 -5.98 4.37
C PRO A 161 12.68 -5.70 5.44
N VAL A 162 12.62 -6.46 6.53
CA VAL A 162 13.57 -6.34 7.65
C VAL A 162 15.02 -6.57 7.22
N ASN A 163 15.23 -7.45 6.26
CA ASN A 163 16.56 -7.82 5.77
C ASN A 163 17.34 -6.63 5.18
N LEU A 164 16.64 -5.71 4.51
CA LEU A 164 17.24 -4.56 3.85
C LEU A 164 17.37 -3.30 4.73
N MET A 165 17.00 -3.36 6.02
CA MET A 165 16.93 -2.15 6.86
C MET A 165 18.29 -1.45 7.04
N PHE A 166 19.37 -2.20 7.16
CA PHE A 166 20.71 -1.63 7.31
C PHE A 166 21.23 -1.06 6.00
N GLU A 167 20.96 -1.75 4.89
CA GLU A 167 21.33 -1.29 3.56
C GLU A 167 20.63 0.02 3.20
N ALA A 168 19.32 0.06 3.33
CA ALA A 168 18.54 1.28 3.13
C ALA A 168 19.01 2.44 4.02
N THR A 169 19.40 2.15 5.28
CA THR A 169 19.91 3.18 6.17
C THR A 169 21.25 3.72 5.69
N ARG A 170 22.16 2.87 5.21
CA ARG A 170 23.43 3.29 4.63
C ARG A 170 23.22 4.17 3.41
N ILE A 171 22.38 3.72 2.46
CA ILE A 171 22.08 4.47 1.24
C ILE A 171 21.43 5.83 1.55
N LEU A 172 20.42 5.89 2.41
CA LEU A 172 19.67 7.12 2.66
C LEU A 172 20.38 8.11 3.60
N LYS A 173 21.29 7.65 4.46
CA LYS A 173 21.91 8.49 5.49
C LYS A 173 23.42 8.73 5.31
N SER A 174 24.10 8.00 4.48
CA SER A 174 25.52 8.22 4.19
C SER A 174 25.75 9.64 3.61
N ILE A 175 26.84 10.29 4.01
CA ILE A 175 27.24 11.59 3.46
C ILE A 175 27.84 11.40 2.08
N ASN A 176 28.68 10.38 1.95
CA ASN A 176 29.35 10.02 0.73
C ASN A 176 28.71 8.77 0.13
N GLN A 177 28.94 8.57 -1.14
CA GLN A 177 28.49 7.41 -1.88
C GLN A 177 29.06 6.12 -1.26
N ASN A 178 28.21 5.12 -1.06
CA ASN A 178 28.58 3.84 -0.50
C ASN A 178 29.46 3.06 -1.51
N ASP A 179 30.40 2.28 -0.98
CA ASP A 179 31.22 1.32 -1.72
C ASP A 179 32.03 1.89 -2.91
N THR A 180 32.33 3.19 -2.89
CA THR A 180 33.22 3.81 -3.87
C THR A 180 34.45 4.40 -3.23
N ALA A 181 35.59 4.27 -3.92
CA ALA A 181 36.85 4.91 -3.53
C ALA A 181 36.88 6.42 -3.80
N ASN A 182 35.89 6.96 -4.51
CA ASN A 182 35.92 8.29 -5.12
C ASN A 182 35.43 9.42 -4.20
N ASN A 183 35.07 9.15 -2.96
CA ASN A 183 34.57 10.17 -2.02
C ASN A 183 33.49 11.11 -2.61
N ALA A 184 32.66 10.57 -3.53
CA ALA A 184 31.57 11.29 -4.16
C ALA A 184 30.43 11.56 -3.17
N ILE A 185 29.69 12.63 -3.39
CA ILE A 185 28.52 12.97 -2.58
C ILE A 185 27.38 11.99 -2.87
N ASN A 186 26.72 11.51 -1.82
CA ASN A 186 25.46 10.76 -1.97
C ASN A 186 24.36 11.70 -2.45
N ALA A 187 23.98 11.56 -3.72
CA ALA A 187 22.99 12.42 -4.38
C ALA A 187 21.58 12.24 -3.80
N ILE A 188 21.18 11.01 -3.48
CA ILE A 188 19.86 10.68 -2.92
C ILE A 188 19.62 11.44 -1.60
N ARG A 189 20.61 11.43 -0.73
CA ARG A 189 20.56 12.17 0.54
C ARG A 189 20.59 13.67 0.31
N SER A 190 21.52 14.15 -0.52
CA SER A 190 21.72 15.58 -0.76
C SER A 190 20.49 16.26 -1.36
N MET A 191 19.77 15.56 -2.23
CA MET A 191 18.52 16.04 -2.84
C MET A 191 17.29 15.85 -1.95
N GLY A 192 17.39 15.05 -0.89
CA GLY A 192 16.25 14.77 -0.01
C GLY A 192 15.10 14.04 -0.68
N LEU A 193 15.40 13.11 -1.62
CA LEU A 193 14.41 12.44 -2.45
C LEU A 193 13.39 11.60 -1.68
N PHE A 194 13.73 11.16 -0.47
CA PHE A 194 12.85 10.35 0.39
C PHE A 194 12.53 11.07 1.70
N PRO A 195 11.65 12.09 1.69
CA PRO A 195 11.34 12.88 2.88
C PRO A 195 10.79 12.06 4.05
N ASP A 196 10.02 11.00 3.77
CA ASP A 196 9.48 10.09 4.79
C ASP A 196 10.43 8.93 5.15
N GLY A 197 11.61 8.86 4.52
CA GLY A 197 12.67 7.88 4.76
C GLY A 197 12.29 6.44 4.40
N ALA A 198 13.03 5.48 4.99
CA ALA A 198 12.74 4.06 4.86
C ALA A 198 11.68 3.60 5.88
N LYS A 199 10.72 2.80 5.41
CA LYS A 199 9.68 2.15 6.21
C LYS A 199 9.91 0.64 6.17
N VAL A 200 10.33 0.06 7.28
CA VAL A 200 10.55 -1.38 7.41
C VAL A 200 9.22 -2.07 7.68
N ASN A 201 8.85 -3.02 6.85
CA ASN A 201 7.67 -3.84 7.02
C ASN A 201 8.07 -5.27 7.45
N HIS A 202 7.60 -5.68 8.62
CA HIS A 202 7.89 -7.00 9.20
C HIS A 202 7.11 -8.14 8.52
N TYR A 203 6.09 -7.83 7.74
CA TYR A 203 5.19 -8.79 7.11
C TYR A 203 5.48 -9.00 5.62
N PHE A 204 6.55 -8.41 5.09
CA PHE A 204 7.02 -8.74 3.76
C PHE A 204 7.62 -10.14 3.76
N THR A 205 7.19 -10.96 2.79
CA THR A 205 7.63 -12.36 2.65
C THR A 205 8.86 -12.51 1.78
N ASP A 206 9.06 -11.58 0.84
CA ASP A 206 10.24 -11.53 -0.01
C ASP A 206 11.35 -10.74 0.70
N PRO A 207 12.54 -11.35 0.93
CA PRO A 207 13.62 -10.70 1.65
C PRO A 207 14.30 -9.58 0.86
N ASP A 208 14.17 -9.57 -0.47
CA ASP A 208 14.92 -8.69 -1.37
C ASP A 208 14.02 -7.66 -2.08
N ALA A 209 12.70 -7.81 -2.02
CA ALA A 209 11.77 -6.89 -2.66
C ALA A 209 11.73 -5.52 -1.96
N TRP A 210 11.84 -4.47 -2.74
CA TRP A 210 11.74 -3.10 -2.26
C TRP A 210 10.80 -2.26 -3.15
N PHE A 211 10.14 -1.29 -2.54
CA PHE A 211 9.11 -0.48 -3.22
C PHE A 211 9.29 0.98 -2.88
N VAL A 212 9.07 1.84 -3.86
CA VAL A 212 9.07 3.30 -3.69
C VAL A 212 7.63 3.81 -3.75
N ARG A 213 7.20 4.44 -2.67
CA ARG A 213 5.95 5.19 -2.67
C ARG A 213 6.20 6.62 -3.11
N THR A 214 5.35 7.12 -4.00
CA THR A 214 5.41 8.48 -4.52
C THR A 214 4.38 9.40 -3.85
N ASN A 215 4.38 10.67 -4.22
CA ASN A 215 3.36 11.64 -3.85
C ASN A 215 2.15 11.65 -4.80
N ALA A 216 2.07 10.69 -5.72
CA ALA A 216 0.91 10.57 -6.61
C ALA A 216 -0.38 10.47 -5.80
N PRO A 217 -1.45 11.18 -6.19
CA PRO A 217 -2.77 11.02 -5.59
C PRO A 217 -3.30 9.60 -5.89
N GLU A 218 -4.31 9.19 -5.16
CA GLU A 218 -5.02 7.93 -5.39
C GLU A 218 -4.10 6.66 -5.35
N GLY A 219 -3.12 6.68 -4.45
CA GLY A 219 -2.26 5.51 -4.20
C GLY A 219 -2.98 4.41 -3.40
N VAL A 220 -2.22 3.47 -2.83
CA VAL A 220 -2.75 2.38 -2.00
C VAL A 220 -3.70 2.91 -0.92
N LYS A 221 -4.94 2.39 -0.91
CA LYS A 221 -6.05 2.78 -0.02
C LYS A 221 -6.42 1.67 0.95
N LEU A 222 -6.92 2.07 2.11
CA LEU A 222 -7.61 1.22 3.07
C LEU A 222 -9.00 1.80 3.30
N PHE A 223 -10.04 1.07 2.95
CA PHE A 223 -11.43 1.42 3.20
C PHE A 223 -11.93 0.68 4.44
N GLN A 224 -12.26 1.43 5.48
CA GLN A 224 -12.80 0.90 6.74
C GLN A 224 -14.32 0.95 6.69
N ARG A 225 -14.97 -0.22 6.62
CA ARG A 225 -16.44 -0.34 6.63
C ARG A 225 -16.98 -0.41 8.05
N GLU A 226 -16.37 -1.25 8.90
CA GLU A 226 -16.70 -1.38 10.31
C GLU A 226 -15.40 -1.39 11.11
N GLU A 227 -15.33 -0.55 12.13
CA GLU A 227 -14.21 -0.53 13.06
C GLU A 227 -14.18 -1.79 13.91
N ALA A 228 -13.04 -2.10 14.51
CA ALA A 228 -12.91 -3.25 15.37
C ALA A 228 -13.83 -3.12 16.58
N THR A 229 -14.82 -4.01 16.67
CA THR A 229 -15.76 -4.12 17.80
C THR A 229 -15.42 -5.35 18.62
N PHE A 230 -15.61 -5.22 19.94
CA PHE A 230 -15.46 -6.33 20.89
C PHE A 230 -16.80 -6.55 21.56
N GLU A 231 -17.33 -7.75 21.44
CA GLU A 231 -18.61 -8.14 22.03
C GLU A 231 -18.45 -9.39 22.88
N GLN A 232 -19.30 -9.49 23.90
CA GLN A 232 -19.42 -10.68 24.72
C GLN A 232 -20.88 -11.10 24.82
N ASP A 233 -21.11 -12.41 24.86
CA ASP A 233 -22.45 -12.99 25.04
C ASP A 233 -22.34 -14.33 25.76
N GLY A 234 -23.41 -14.68 26.46
CA GLY A 234 -23.55 -15.99 27.14
C GLY A 234 -24.20 -17.02 26.23
N ASP A 235 -23.65 -18.21 26.20
CA ASP A 235 -24.27 -19.34 25.50
C ASP A 235 -25.28 -20.03 26.42
N PHE A 236 -26.53 -20.02 26.01
CA PHE A 236 -27.61 -20.61 26.82
C PHE A 236 -27.45 -22.12 27.06
N ASP A 237 -27.01 -22.86 26.03
CA ASP A 237 -26.93 -24.33 26.09
C ASP A 237 -25.76 -24.82 26.94
N THR A 238 -24.60 -24.12 26.84
CA THR A 238 -23.37 -24.54 27.53
C THR A 238 -23.03 -23.69 28.76
N SER A 239 -23.79 -22.62 29.02
CA SER A 239 -23.52 -21.60 30.06
C SER A 239 -22.15 -20.95 29.98
N ASN A 240 -21.44 -21.12 28.87
CA ASN A 240 -20.13 -20.54 28.63
C ASN A 240 -20.22 -19.07 28.23
N LEU A 241 -19.18 -18.29 28.51
CA LEU A 241 -19.05 -16.91 28.08
C LEU A 241 -18.22 -16.85 26.78
N LYS A 242 -18.81 -16.28 25.76
CA LYS A 242 -18.18 -16.11 24.41
C LYS A 242 -17.76 -14.67 24.20
N TYR A 243 -16.57 -14.49 23.71
CA TYR A 243 -16.00 -13.19 23.33
C TYR A 243 -15.65 -13.23 21.87
N LYS A 244 -15.99 -12.17 21.12
CA LYS A 244 -15.59 -12.01 19.73
C LYS A 244 -15.06 -10.61 19.47
N ALA A 245 -14.12 -10.52 18.55
CA ALA A 245 -13.72 -9.30 17.87
C ALA A 245 -14.15 -9.41 16.42
N TYR A 246 -14.64 -8.33 15.85
CA TYR A 246 -15.09 -8.25 14.46
C TYR A 246 -14.69 -6.91 13.86
N GLU A 247 -14.19 -6.92 12.66
CA GLU A 247 -13.97 -5.73 11.84
C GLU A 247 -14.19 -6.04 10.36
N ARG A 248 -14.48 -5.01 9.56
CA ARG A 248 -14.71 -5.16 8.13
C ARG A 248 -14.04 -4.06 7.35
N TYR A 249 -13.18 -4.42 6.40
CA TYR A 249 -12.42 -3.48 5.58
C TYR A 249 -12.00 -4.11 4.25
N SER A 250 -11.48 -3.28 3.35
CA SER A 250 -10.80 -3.68 2.12
C SER A 250 -9.55 -2.84 1.90
N THR A 251 -8.61 -3.37 1.13
CA THR A 251 -7.35 -2.70 0.75
C THR A 251 -7.13 -2.83 -0.75
N GLY A 252 -6.54 -1.83 -1.36
CA GLY A 252 -6.18 -1.85 -2.76
C GLY A 252 -5.34 -0.67 -3.19
#